data_08ad278a6d664df6a37586ed07d1883b
#
_entry.id   08ad278a6d664df6a37586ed07d1883b
#
_cell.length_a   1.000
_cell.length_b   1.000
_cell.length_c   1.000
_cell.angle_alpha   90.00
_cell.angle_beta   90.00
_cell.angle_gamma   90.00
#
_symmetry.space_group_name_H-M   'P 1'
#
loop_
_entity.id
_entity.type
_entity.pdbx_description
1 polymer ?
#
loop_
_entity_poly.entity_id
_entity_poly.type
_entity_poly.pdbx_seq_one_letter_code
_entity_poly.pdbx_strand_id
1 'polypeptide(L)'
;MSTSYYKNPLITDNFYISMETFPVNTSPLFNVLWPLGKRAVNHSGAAPALGDLSGKVVGELWDFIFRGDKMYPMIREHLRALYPGIRFVDFTNFGNIHGNQDREIVAGLADALRGAGCDAVIAGIGA
;
A
#
# COMPACT_ATOMS: atom_id res chain seq x y z
N MET A 1 5.17 49.38 10.22
CA MET A 1 5.63 48.09 9.64
C MET A 1 5.18 47.00 10.60
N SER A 2 4.23 46.17 10.21
CA SER A 2 3.69 45.09 11.05
C SER A 2 4.38 43.80 10.65
N THR A 3 5.16 43.21 11.53
CA THR A 3 5.84 41.93 11.31
C THR A 3 4.88 40.84 11.84
N SER A 4 4.35 40.02 10.92
CA SER A 4 3.51 38.89 11.27
C SER A 4 4.35 37.63 11.42
N TYR A 5 4.29 36.97 12.57
CA TYR A 5 4.99 35.71 12.84
C TYR A 5 4.00 34.56 12.78
N TYR A 6 4.33 33.52 12.03
CA TYR A 6 3.56 32.29 12.00
C TYR A 6 4.22 31.24 12.91
N LYS A 7 3.48 30.78 13.93
CA LYS A 7 3.92 29.73 14.84
C LYS A 7 3.40 28.37 14.37
N ASN A 8 4.28 27.47 13.99
CA ASN A 8 3.90 26.11 13.65
C ASN A 8 3.77 25.30 14.97
N PRO A 9 2.57 24.74 15.29
CA PRO A 9 2.32 24.06 16.57
C PRO A 9 2.97 22.68 16.70
N LEU A 10 3.66 22.20 15.66
CA LEU A 10 4.26 20.85 15.63
C LEU A 10 5.79 20.84 15.76
N ILE A 11 6.42 22.00 15.94
CA ILE A 11 7.87 22.10 16.11
C ILE A 11 8.13 22.70 17.50
N THR A 12 8.71 21.91 18.39
CA THR A 12 9.01 22.30 19.78
C THR A 12 10.22 23.20 19.93
N ASP A 13 11.00 23.41 18.87
CA ASP A 13 12.14 24.34 18.88
C ASP A 13 11.76 25.65 18.21
N ASN A 14 12.05 26.77 18.89
CA ASN A 14 11.77 28.15 18.48
C ASN A 14 12.52 28.53 17.19
N PHE A 15 12.06 28.06 16.04
CA PHE A 15 12.57 28.48 14.75
C PHE A 15 11.67 29.61 14.21
N TYR A 16 12.12 30.84 14.32
CA TYR A 16 11.45 32.00 13.76
C TYR A 16 12.00 32.27 12.36
N ILE A 17 11.17 32.11 11.32
CA ILE A 17 11.50 32.58 9.98
C ILE A 17 11.01 34.01 9.85
N SER A 18 11.94 34.96 9.74
CA SER A 18 11.67 36.34 9.37
C SER A 18 11.27 36.36 7.90
N MET A 19 9.99 36.62 7.63
CA MET A 19 9.53 36.91 6.26
C MET A 19 9.79 38.39 5.98
N GLU A 20 10.87 38.69 5.25
CA GLU A 20 10.99 39.99 4.60
C GLU A 20 9.87 40.14 3.56
N THR A 21 9.09 41.21 3.69
CA THR A 21 8.01 41.52 2.74
C THR A 21 8.65 41.98 1.43
N PHE A 22 8.75 41.10 0.46
CA PHE A 22 9.03 41.46 -0.91
C PHE A 22 7.85 42.24 -1.50
N PRO A 23 8.08 43.28 -2.34
CA PRO A 23 7.00 44.01 -2.99
C PRO A 23 6.16 43.03 -3.82
N VAL A 24 4.86 42.97 -3.53
CA VAL A 24 3.91 42.11 -4.23
C VAL A 24 3.82 42.56 -5.68
N ASN A 25 4.57 41.91 -6.55
CA ASN A 25 4.30 41.95 -7.97
C ASN A 25 2.98 41.20 -8.20
N THR A 26 2.05 41.79 -8.94
CA THR A 26 0.71 41.23 -9.24
C THR A 26 0.76 40.03 -10.21
N SER A 27 1.75 39.16 -10.05
CA SER A 27 1.80 37.85 -10.73
C SER A 27 0.72 36.93 -10.18
N PRO A 28 0.12 36.09 -11.01
CA PRO A 28 -0.95 35.19 -10.56
C PRO A 28 -0.48 34.34 -9.38
N LEU A 29 -1.28 34.34 -8.31
CA LEU A 29 -1.04 33.49 -7.16
C LEU A 29 -1.30 32.04 -7.57
N PHE A 30 -0.26 31.22 -7.57
CA PHE A 30 -0.40 29.78 -7.76
C PHE A 30 -0.70 29.13 -6.41
N ASN A 31 -1.82 28.42 -6.29
CA ASN A 31 -2.08 27.56 -5.15
C ASN A 31 -1.21 26.32 -5.25
N VAL A 32 -0.24 26.20 -4.37
CA VAL A 32 0.60 25.01 -4.25
C VAL A 32 -0.02 24.09 -3.21
N LEU A 33 -0.33 22.87 -3.61
CA LEU A 33 -0.78 21.84 -2.68
C LEU A 33 0.43 21.33 -1.88
N TRP A 34 0.28 21.28 -0.55
CA TRP A 34 1.30 20.73 0.32
C TRP A 34 1.47 19.23 0.08
N PRO A 35 2.67 18.74 -0.28
CA PRO A 35 2.86 17.32 -0.65
C PRO A 35 2.69 16.35 0.52
N LEU A 36 2.74 16.83 1.77
CA LEU A 36 2.49 16.03 2.97
C LEU A 36 1.02 16.13 3.41
N GLY A 37 0.09 15.89 2.51
CA GLY A 37 -1.34 15.82 2.81
C GLY A 37 -1.63 14.81 3.94
N LYS A 38 -2.71 15.02 4.67
CA LYS A 38 -3.17 14.05 5.68
C LYS A 38 -3.41 12.70 4.98
N ARG A 39 -2.86 11.62 5.54
CA ARG A 39 -3.15 10.28 5.05
C ARG A 39 -4.65 10.03 5.13
N ALA A 40 -5.28 9.75 3.99
CA ALA A 40 -6.70 9.44 3.91
C ALA A 40 -7.03 8.02 4.42
N VAL A 41 -6.02 7.20 4.67
CA VAL A 41 -6.20 5.81 5.11
C VAL A 41 -5.96 5.70 6.60
N ASN A 42 -6.98 5.30 7.34
CA ASN A 42 -6.82 4.87 8.72
C ASN A 42 -5.97 3.59 8.74
N HIS A 43 -4.87 3.59 9.47
CA HIS A 43 -4.11 2.38 9.69
C HIS A 43 -4.98 1.40 10.52
N SER A 44 -5.50 0.36 9.89
CA SER A 44 -5.86 -0.84 10.61
C SER A 44 -4.56 -1.47 11.13
N GLY A 45 -4.55 -1.97 12.35
CA GLY A 45 -3.38 -2.67 12.91
C GLY A 45 -2.92 -3.78 11.95
N ALA A 46 -1.63 -4.11 12.00
CA ALA A 46 -1.11 -5.24 11.23
C ALA A 46 -1.83 -6.54 11.65
N ALA A 47 -2.08 -7.41 10.69
CA ALA A 47 -2.58 -8.75 10.99
C ALA A 47 -1.59 -9.50 11.90
N PRO A 48 -2.07 -10.41 12.77
CA PRO A 48 -1.18 -11.24 13.58
C PRO A 48 -0.19 -11.99 12.70
N ALA A 49 1.09 -12.04 13.13
CA ALA A 49 2.09 -12.81 12.40
C ALA A 49 1.74 -14.30 12.44
N LEU A 50 1.86 -14.99 11.32
CA LEU A 50 1.78 -16.44 11.25
C LEU A 50 3.11 -17.01 11.78
N GLY A 51 3.03 -17.92 12.78
CA GLY A 51 4.23 -18.53 13.35
C GLY A 51 4.88 -19.57 12.42
N ASP A 52 4.08 -20.24 11.59
CA ASP A 52 4.51 -21.28 10.65
C ASP A 52 3.53 -21.34 9.46
N LEU A 53 4.05 -21.70 8.28
CA LEU A 53 3.28 -21.87 7.06
C LEU A 53 3.01 -23.35 6.71
N SER A 54 3.49 -24.31 7.50
CA SER A 54 3.26 -25.73 7.26
C SER A 54 1.76 -26.06 7.28
N GLY A 55 1.29 -26.74 6.26
CA GLY A 55 -0.12 -27.09 6.08
C GLY A 55 -1.07 -25.93 5.74
N LYS A 56 -0.58 -24.69 5.69
CA LYS A 56 -1.36 -23.49 5.41
C LYS A 56 -1.75 -23.36 3.94
N VAL A 57 -2.79 -22.59 3.69
CA VAL A 57 -3.25 -22.22 2.35
C VAL A 57 -2.87 -20.77 2.08
N VAL A 58 -2.10 -20.55 1.03
CA VAL A 58 -1.62 -19.23 0.63
C VAL A 58 -2.28 -18.81 -0.67
N GLY A 59 -3.00 -17.68 -0.66
CA GLY A 59 -3.54 -17.05 -1.85
C GLY A 59 -2.49 -16.21 -2.55
N GLU A 60 -2.48 -16.20 -3.87
CA GLU A 60 -1.59 -15.38 -4.67
C GLU A 60 -2.39 -14.28 -5.36
N LEU A 61 -1.95 -13.04 -5.20
CA LEU A 61 -2.55 -11.87 -5.85
C LEU A 61 -1.55 -11.23 -6.79
N TRP A 62 -1.98 -10.94 -8.02
CA TRP A 62 -1.12 -10.35 -9.04
C TRP A 62 -1.82 -9.22 -9.78
N ASP A 63 -1.09 -8.15 -10.06
CA ASP A 63 -1.52 -6.98 -10.83
C ASP A 63 -1.23 -7.08 -12.34
N PHE A 64 -0.60 -8.18 -12.78
CA PHE A 64 -0.19 -8.45 -14.16
C PHE A 64 0.83 -7.45 -14.76
N ILE A 65 1.44 -6.59 -13.95
CA ILE A 65 2.41 -5.58 -14.43
C ILE A 65 3.82 -6.17 -14.54
N PHE A 66 4.20 -7.10 -13.66
CA PHE A 66 5.50 -7.78 -13.69
C PHE A 66 5.39 -9.24 -14.16
N ARG A 67 6.51 -9.96 -14.20
CA ARG A 67 6.57 -11.36 -14.64
C ARG A 67 6.12 -12.35 -13.54
N GLY A 68 4.94 -12.15 -12.98
CA GLY A 68 4.34 -13.05 -11.98
C GLY A 68 4.18 -14.48 -12.48
N ASP A 69 3.93 -14.66 -13.79
CA ASP A 69 3.88 -15.95 -14.47
C ASP A 69 5.14 -16.81 -14.25
N LYS A 70 6.29 -16.19 -14.06
CA LYS A 70 7.57 -16.83 -13.78
C LYS A 70 7.90 -16.86 -12.29
N MET A 71 7.59 -15.78 -11.57
CA MET A 71 7.99 -15.64 -10.18
C MET A 71 7.16 -16.53 -9.23
N TYR A 72 5.84 -16.61 -9.40
CA TYR A 72 5.00 -17.43 -8.51
C TYR A 72 5.37 -18.92 -8.52
N PRO A 73 5.61 -19.58 -9.65
CA PRO A 73 6.09 -20.96 -9.65
C PRO A 73 7.38 -21.16 -8.85
N MET A 74 8.34 -20.25 -8.95
CA MET A 74 9.61 -20.30 -8.21
C MET A 74 9.38 -20.10 -6.70
N ILE A 75 8.52 -19.16 -6.31
CA ILE A 75 8.13 -18.93 -4.91
C ILE A 75 7.45 -20.18 -4.34
N ARG A 76 6.51 -20.78 -5.06
CA ARG A 76 5.82 -22.01 -4.65
C ARG A 76 6.80 -23.15 -4.41
N GLU A 77 7.73 -23.35 -5.33
CA GLU A 77 8.76 -24.40 -5.22
C GLU A 77 9.59 -24.19 -3.96
N HIS A 78 10.10 -22.99 -3.74
CA HIS A 78 10.91 -22.65 -2.59
C HIS A 78 10.16 -22.81 -1.27
N LEU A 79 8.93 -22.30 -1.20
CA LEU A 79 8.11 -22.41 0.01
C LEU A 79 7.68 -23.85 0.31
N ARG A 80 7.43 -24.70 -0.70
CA ARG A 80 7.16 -26.13 -0.49
C ARG A 80 8.35 -26.87 0.09
N ALA A 81 9.57 -26.47 -0.27
CA ALA A 81 10.78 -27.05 0.31
C ALA A 81 10.96 -26.67 1.80
N LEU A 82 10.51 -25.49 2.19
CA LEU A 82 10.64 -24.99 3.57
C LEU A 82 9.48 -25.40 4.49
N TYR A 83 8.25 -25.48 3.95
CA TYR A 83 7.02 -25.66 4.73
C TYR A 83 6.23 -26.88 4.23
N PRO A 84 6.36 -28.04 4.90
CA PRO A 84 5.64 -29.24 4.49
C PRO A 84 4.12 -29.05 4.48
N GLY A 85 3.49 -29.52 3.42
CA GLY A 85 2.03 -29.47 3.30
C GLY A 85 1.43 -28.12 2.95
N ILE A 86 2.24 -27.09 2.68
CA ILE A 86 1.76 -25.78 2.21
C ILE A 86 1.03 -25.93 0.87
N ARG A 87 -0.08 -25.24 0.73
CA ARG A 87 -0.92 -25.22 -0.48
C ARG A 87 -1.05 -23.81 -1.02
N PHE A 88 -1.26 -23.68 -2.32
CA PHE A 88 -1.41 -22.38 -2.97
C PHE A 88 -2.71 -22.31 -3.73
N VAL A 89 -3.40 -21.17 -3.64
CA VAL A 89 -4.51 -20.79 -4.49
C VAL A 89 -3.98 -19.81 -5.51
N ASP A 90 -4.01 -20.23 -6.78
CA ASP A 90 -3.43 -19.49 -7.89
C ASP A 90 -4.11 -18.13 -8.09
N PHE A 91 -3.34 -17.13 -8.51
CA PHE A 91 -3.78 -15.75 -8.76
C PHE A 91 -4.94 -15.67 -9.78
N THR A 92 -5.07 -16.63 -10.68
CA THR A 92 -6.19 -16.67 -11.65
C THR A 92 -7.56 -16.77 -10.98
N ASN A 93 -7.62 -17.26 -9.74
CA ASN A 93 -8.87 -17.36 -8.97
C ASN A 93 -9.37 -16.01 -8.45
N PHE A 94 -8.50 -15.01 -8.37
CA PHE A 94 -8.81 -13.71 -7.77
C PHE A 94 -8.90 -12.57 -8.79
N GLY A 95 -8.47 -12.81 -10.03
CA GLY A 95 -8.49 -11.82 -11.10
C GLY A 95 -7.36 -10.78 -11.00
N ASN A 96 -7.42 -9.78 -11.88
CA ASN A 96 -6.43 -8.71 -11.94
C ASN A 96 -6.76 -7.60 -10.94
N ILE A 97 -5.94 -7.43 -9.90
CA ILE A 97 -6.13 -6.41 -8.86
C ILE A 97 -5.76 -4.98 -9.31
N HIS A 98 -5.30 -4.80 -10.56
CA HIS A 98 -4.95 -3.51 -11.16
C HIS A 98 -5.46 -3.39 -12.60
N GLY A 99 -6.68 -3.77 -12.86
CA GLY A 99 -7.29 -3.72 -14.19
C GLY A 99 -8.49 -2.77 -14.25
N ASN A 100 -9.23 -2.82 -15.35
CA ASN A 100 -10.42 -1.99 -15.53
C ASN A 100 -11.55 -2.28 -14.51
N GLN A 101 -11.50 -3.43 -13.84
CA GLN A 101 -12.46 -3.88 -12.83
C GLN A 101 -11.84 -3.96 -11.43
N ASP A 102 -10.71 -3.29 -11.21
CA ASP A 102 -9.95 -3.33 -9.96
C ASP A 102 -10.79 -3.03 -8.73
N ARG A 103 -11.65 -2.00 -8.79
CA ARG A 103 -12.52 -1.59 -7.67
C ARG A 103 -13.47 -2.70 -7.24
N GLU A 104 -14.09 -3.38 -8.20
CA GLU A 104 -15.04 -4.45 -7.94
C GLU A 104 -14.32 -5.68 -7.40
N ILE A 105 -13.20 -6.07 -8.04
CA ILE A 105 -12.36 -7.18 -7.60
C ILE A 105 -11.83 -6.94 -6.19
N VAL A 106 -11.27 -5.77 -5.90
CA VAL A 106 -10.72 -5.44 -4.57
C VAL A 106 -11.81 -5.38 -3.51
N ALA A 107 -13.01 -4.88 -3.84
CA ALA A 107 -14.14 -4.87 -2.91
C ALA A 107 -14.58 -6.27 -2.49
N GLY A 108 -14.57 -7.25 -3.41
CA GLY A 108 -14.93 -8.65 -3.14
C GLY A 108 -13.77 -9.55 -2.68
N LEU A 109 -12.54 -9.03 -2.70
CA LEU A 109 -11.33 -9.83 -2.53
C LEU A 109 -11.26 -10.54 -1.16
N ALA A 110 -11.65 -9.85 -0.10
CA ALA A 110 -11.63 -10.42 1.25
C ALA A 110 -12.55 -11.66 1.37
N ASP A 111 -13.71 -11.61 0.74
CA ASP A 111 -14.67 -12.72 0.76
C ASP A 111 -14.22 -13.86 -0.16
N ALA A 112 -13.65 -13.55 -1.32
CA ALA A 112 -13.05 -14.52 -2.21
C ALA A 112 -11.90 -15.30 -1.55
N LEU A 113 -11.00 -14.61 -0.85
CA LEU A 113 -9.89 -15.22 -0.11
C LEU A 113 -10.38 -16.11 1.04
N ARG A 114 -11.38 -15.67 1.80
CA ARG A 114 -11.99 -16.48 2.86
C ARG A 114 -12.72 -17.70 2.28
N GLY A 115 -13.47 -17.52 1.19
CA GLY A 115 -14.15 -18.60 0.49
C GLY A 115 -13.20 -19.65 -0.06
N ALA A 116 -12.00 -19.25 -0.48
CA ALA A 116 -10.92 -20.14 -0.90
C ALA A 116 -10.15 -20.78 0.27
N GLY A 117 -10.49 -20.43 1.51
CA GLY A 117 -9.83 -20.96 2.71
C GLY A 117 -8.39 -20.52 2.87
N CYS A 118 -8.03 -19.34 2.40
CA CYS A 118 -6.68 -18.81 2.51
C CYS A 118 -6.37 -18.37 3.95
N ASP A 119 -5.26 -18.89 4.50
CA ASP A 119 -4.70 -18.48 5.80
C ASP A 119 -3.79 -17.24 5.66
N ALA A 120 -3.16 -17.09 4.49
CA ALA A 120 -2.22 -16.02 4.17
C ALA A 120 -2.33 -15.62 2.70
N VAL A 121 -1.71 -14.50 2.36
CA VAL A 121 -1.69 -13.96 1.00
C VAL A 121 -0.29 -13.47 0.64
N ILE A 122 0.15 -13.77 -0.57
CA ILE A 122 1.31 -13.15 -1.20
C ILE A 122 0.79 -12.22 -2.29
N ALA A 123 0.98 -10.92 -2.13
CA ALA A 123 0.61 -9.93 -3.13
C ALA A 123 1.86 -9.44 -3.87
N GLY A 124 1.87 -9.61 -5.19
CA GLY A 124 2.87 -9.05 -6.07
C GLY A 124 2.30 -7.84 -6.79
N ILE A 125 2.89 -6.67 -6.56
CA ILE A 125 2.48 -5.40 -7.15
C ILE A 125 3.69 -4.81 -7.84
N GLY A 126 3.59 -4.60 -9.17
CA GLY A 126 4.56 -3.87 -9.96
C GLY A 126 4.33 -2.36 -9.85
N ALA A 127 5.41 -1.55 -10.00
CA ALA A 127 5.38 -0.09 -10.03
C ALA A 127 6.00 0.44 -11.32
#